data_6a2090da5b44ed4dd9c1d806988939c9
#
_entry.id   6a2090da5b44ed4dd9c1d806988939c9
#
_cell.length_a   1.000
_cell.length_b   1.000
_cell.length_c   1.000
_cell.angle_alpha   90.00
_cell.angle_beta   90.00
_cell.angle_gamma   90.00
#
_symmetry.space_group_name_H-M   'P 1'
#
loop_
_entity.id
_entity.type
_entity.pdbx_description
1 polymer ?
#
loop_
_entity_poly.entity_id
_entity_poly.type
_entity_poly.pdbx_seq_one_letter_code
_entity_poly.pdbx_strand_id
1 'polypeptide(L)'
;MFWIAFVASLGGLLFGFDTAVISGAEKDIQAAFGLTDAPFWHGFTMATALIGTIIGALICGKPAQKYGRLLSLKVIGVLYLISAVGSGMIDDWYAFMLFRFLGGLAVGASSVIGPMYIAEISPSSWRGRFVAFFQFNIVLGIVCAYVSNYFIKHYFVTNGVAADAFLQPWQWMIVSESVPALLFTVLLFSVPESPRWLISQKRDSEAEQVFVSVGEKDVNAEMDAIRESLHEELNIKKERLFQKKFMKPILIAFLIATLNQLSGINAILYYAPRLLEQSGVLTGAFSDSMLQSVIVGLTNLTFTMLGMSLIDKLGRRTLIAIGAIGMVVAQGLVARGFYLGEFGGYTLLICVCAYVASFAISLGATIWVVIAEVFPNSVRSGGQVFGSMTHWVWSATLTWIFPICVGTELVAGMSPSVMIFGFFSVIAALSLLFAWWLPETKGKSLEQIQKELIKE
;
A
#
# COMPACT_ATOMS: atom_id res chain seq x y z
N MET A 1 -15.21 -7.56 19.65
CA MET A 1 -15.06 -7.47 18.19
C MET A 1 -14.23 -6.27 17.73
N PHE A 2 -14.61 -5.01 18.05
CA PHE A 2 -13.84 -3.82 17.64
C PHE A 2 -12.34 -3.89 18.01
N TRP A 3 -12.02 -4.34 19.24
CA TRP A 3 -10.66 -4.53 19.70
C TRP A 3 -9.83 -5.47 18.81
N ILE A 4 -10.41 -6.59 18.44
CA ILE A 4 -9.73 -7.58 17.59
C ILE A 4 -9.44 -7.00 16.21
N ALA A 5 -10.43 -6.32 15.61
CA ALA A 5 -10.26 -5.65 14.32
C ALA A 5 -9.23 -4.51 14.40
N PHE A 6 -9.21 -3.75 15.50
CA PHE A 6 -8.21 -2.72 15.75
C PHE A 6 -6.79 -3.31 15.81
N VAL A 7 -6.57 -4.32 16.63
CA VAL A 7 -5.25 -4.98 16.77
C VAL A 7 -4.79 -5.53 15.42
N ALA A 8 -5.65 -6.28 14.72
CA ALA A 8 -5.28 -6.84 13.42
C ALA A 8 -4.99 -5.77 12.37
N SER A 9 -5.68 -4.63 12.41
CA SER A 9 -5.48 -3.54 11.47
C SER A 9 -4.20 -2.73 11.71
N LEU A 10 -3.55 -2.87 12.88
CA LEU A 10 -2.23 -2.28 13.13
C LEU A 10 -1.16 -2.85 12.17
N GLY A 11 -1.34 -4.07 11.65
CA GLY A 11 -0.52 -4.58 10.54
C GLY A 11 -0.62 -3.72 9.28
N GLY A 12 -1.79 -3.10 9.03
CA GLY A 12 -1.96 -2.10 7.98
C GLY A 12 -1.25 -0.78 8.32
N LEU A 13 -1.31 -0.33 9.57
CA LEU A 13 -0.58 0.87 10.01
C LEU A 13 0.94 0.71 9.81
N LEU A 14 1.50 -0.45 10.16
CA LEU A 14 2.90 -0.75 9.94
C LEU A 14 3.26 -0.77 8.45
N PHE A 15 2.42 -1.36 7.62
CA PHE A 15 2.59 -1.30 6.16
C PHE A 15 2.71 0.16 5.67
N GLY A 16 1.79 1.03 6.07
CA GLY A 16 1.83 2.43 5.68
C GLY A 16 3.03 3.17 6.25
N PHE A 17 3.39 2.89 7.49
CA PHE A 17 4.54 3.49 8.17
C PHE A 17 5.84 3.13 7.47
N ASP A 18 6.11 1.83 7.23
CA ASP A 18 7.31 1.35 6.54
C ASP A 18 7.46 1.97 5.14
N THR A 19 6.33 2.09 4.40
CA THR A 19 6.33 2.70 3.07
C THR A 19 6.76 4.16 3.08
N ALA A 20 6.35 4.94 4.09
CA ALA A 20 6.55 6.37 4.11
C ALA A 20 7.76 6.84 4.94
N VAL A 21 8.16 6.07 5.96
CA VAL A 21 9.27 6.46 6.85
C VAL A 21 10.58 6.65 6.09
N ILE A 22 10.84 5.81 5.11
CA ILE A 22 12.08 5.86 4.32
C ILE A 22 12.21 7.15 3.49
N SER A 23 11.09 7.80 3.14
CA SER A 23 11.11 9.03 2.33
C SER A 23 11.80 10.20 3.05
N GLY A 24 11.70 10.26 4.36
CA GLY A 24 12.39 11.26 5.18
C GLY A 24 13.90 11.02 5.31
N ALA A 25 14.29 9.76 5.22
CA ALA A 25 15.68 9.31 5.37
C ALA A 25 16.41 9.16 4.01
N GLU A 26 15.69 9.26 2.87
CA GLU A 26 16.16 8.87 1.54
C GLU A 26 17.51 9.54 1.14
N LYS A 27 17.62 10.85 1.34
CA LYS A 27 18.85 11.60 1.00
C LYS A 27 20.01 11.24 1.91
N ASP A 28 19.73 11.10 3.19
CA ASP A 28 20.74 10.78 4.18
C ASP A 28 21.26 9.35 3.99
N ILE A 29 20.39 8.40 3.63
CA ILE A 29 20.74 7.03 3.23
C ILE A 29 21.62 7.04 1.98
N GLN A 30 21.26 7.86 0.96
CA GLN A 30 22.06 8.02 -0.24
C GLN A 30 23.48 8.48 0.08
N ALA A 31 23.63 9.46 0.97
CA ALA A 31 24.90 9.98 1.39
C ALA A 31 25.68 8.99 2.29
N ALA A 32 25.01 8.38 3.29
CA ALA A 32 25.63 7.48 4.25
C ALA A 32 26.26 6.25 3.59
N PHE A 33 25.65 5.71 2.56
CA PHE A 33 26.15 4.54 1.84
C PHE A 33 26.94 4.89 0.55
N GLY A 34 27.26 6.19 0.33
CA GLY A 34 28.06 6.61 -0.84
C GLY A 34 27.39 6.36 -2.20
N LEU A 35 26.06 6.44 -2.24
CA LEU A 35 25.26 6.15 -3.44
C LEU A 35 24.93 7.39 -4.29
N THR A 36 25.56 8.53 -4.02
CA THR A 36 25.29 9.81 -4.70
C THR A 36 25.50 9.71 -6.22
N ASP A 37 26.60 9.07 -6.63
CA ASP A 37 26.95 8.88 -8.04
C ASP A 37 26.47 7.53 -8.60
N ALA A 38 25.63 6.81 -7.84
CA ALA A 38 25.15 5.47 -8.17
C ALA A 38 23.60 5.38 -8.09
N PRO A 39 22.86 6.11 -8.96
CA PRO A 39 21.41 6.19 -8.89
C PRO A 39 20.72 4.82 -9.07
N PHE A 40 21.32 3.89 -9.78
CA PHE A 40 20.85 2.52 -9.91
C PHE A 40 20.81 1.79 -8.55
N TRP A 41 21.92 1.84 -7.80
CA TRP A 41 22.02 1.18 -6.50
C TRP A 41 21.21 1.92 -5.42
N HIS A 42 21.11 3.24 -5.52
CA HIS A 42 20.23 4.01 -4.67
C HIS A 42 18.76 3.61 -4.86
N GLY A 43 18.28 3.57 -6.10
CA GLY A 43 16.93 3.11 -6.41
C GLY A 43 16.68 1.66 -5.98
N PHE A 44 17.67 0.76 -6.16
CA PHE A 44 17.60 -0.62 -5.70
C PHE A 44 17.46 -0.69 -4.17
N THR A 45 18.22 0.12 -3.44
CA THR A 45 18.14 0.21 -1.98
C THR A 45 16.72 0.59 -1.53
N MET A 46 16.12 1.61 -2.17
CA MET A 46 14.75 2.04 -1.89
C MET A 46 13.71 0.96 -2.25
N ALA A 47 13.91 0.22 -3.34
CA ALA A 47 12.99 -0.82 -3.80
C ALA A 47 13.12 -2.16 -3.06
N THR A 48 14.17 -2.37 -2.28
CA THR A 48 14.45 -3.67 -1.64
C THR A 48 13.30 -4.16 -0.75
N ALA A 49 12.67 -3.27 0.02
CA ALA A 49 11.48 -3.62 0.80
C ALA A 49 10.31 -4.05 -0.10
N LEU A 50 10.10 -3.38 -1.24
CA LEU A 50 9.03 -3.74 -2.17
C LEU A 50 9.28 -5.09 -2.85
N ILE A 51 10.54 -5.45 -3.11
CA ILE A 51 10.92 -6.79 -3.58
C ILE A 51 10.58 -7.83 -2.50
N GLY A 52 10.88 -7.54 -1.24
CA GLY A 52 10.45 -8.35 -0.11
C GLY A 52 8.94 -8.50 -0.03
N THR A 53 8.19 -7.41 -0.27
CA THR A 53 6.72 -7.40 -0.27
C THR A 53 6.13 -8.34 -1.31
N ILE A 54 6.69 -8.38 -2.51
CA ILE A 54 6.31 -9.32 -3.56
C ILE A 54 6.41 -10.77 -3.05
N ILE A 55 7.56 -11.12 -2.50
CA ILE A 55 7.84 -12.48 -2.04
C ILE A 55 6.97 -12.82 -0.82
N GLY A 56 6.85 -11.90 0.15
CA GLY A 56 6.03 -12.06 1.34
C GLY A 56 4.56 -12.35 1.02
N ALA A 57 3.98 -11.59 0.09
CA ALA A 57 2.61 -11.77 -0.35
C ALA A 57 2.38 -13.13 -1.05
N LEU A 58 3.39 -13.61 -1.81
CA LEU A 58 3.30 -14.91 -2.50
C LEU A 58 3.39 -16.11 -1.55
N ILE A 59 4.26 -16.06 -0.55
CA ILE A 59 4.55 -17.23 0.27
C ILE A 59 3.69 -17.33 1.53
N CYS A 60 3.09 -16.23 2.00
CA CYS A 60 2.40 -16.17 3.29
C CYS A 60 1.17 -17.09 3.40
N GLY A 61 0.52 -17.42 2.29
CA GLY A 61 -0.70 -18.22 2.30
C GLY A 61 -0.53 -19.63 2.87
N LYS A 62 0.57 -20.33 2.53
CA LYS A 62 0.83 -21.68 3.03
C LYS A 62 1.08 -21.72 4.55
N PRO A 63 1.97 -20.87 5.14
CA PRO A 63 2.12 -20.77 6.58
C PRO A 63 0.81 -20.43 7.30
N ALA A 64 0.03 -19.47 6.78
CA ALA A 64 -1.23 -19.06 7.38
C ALA A 64 -2.28 -20.18 7.39
N GLN A 65 -2.29 -21.04 6.37
CA GLN A 65 -3.16 -22.23 6.34
C GLN A 65 -2.68 -23.31 7.33
N LYS A 66 -1.38 -23.55 7.41
CA LYS A 66 -0.82 -24.63 8.23
C LYS A 66 -0.78 -24.29 9.71
N TYR A 67 -0.35 -23.09 10.06
CA TYR A 67 -0.06 -22.71 11.44
C TYR A 67 -1.08 -21.75 12.06
N GLY A 68 -2.05 -21.25 11.29
CA GLY A 68 -3.05 -20.29 11.73
C GLY A 68 -2.70 -18.85 11.36
N ARG A 69 -3.75 -18.03 11.44
CA ARG A 69 -3.64 -16.61 11.07
C ARG A 69 -2.92 -15.83 12.17
N LEU A 70 -3.26 -16.11 13.41
CA LEU A 70 -2.72 -15.39 14.56
C LEU A 70 -1.21 -15.63 14.73
N LEU A 71 -0.75 -16.89 14.64
CA LEU A 71 0.68 -17.18 14.72
C LEU A 71 1.44 -16.52 13.57
N SER A 72 0.87 -16.54 12.36
CA SER A 72 1.47 -15.87 11.20
C SER A 72 1.57 -14.35 11.43
N LEU A 73 0.54 -13.70 12.00
CA LEU A 73 0.58 -12.27 12.34
C LEU A 73 1.63 -11.97 13.42
N LYS A 74 1.80 -12.84 14.42
CA LYS A 74 2.86 -12.70 15.45
C LYS A 74 4.25 -12.75 14.82
N VAL A 75 4.49 -13.70 13.90
CA VAL A 75 5.77 -13.78 13.17
C VAL A 75 5.99 -12.51 12.32
N ILE A 76 4.95 -12.01 11.65
CA ILE A 76 4.98 -10.75 10.91
C ILE A 76 5.36 -9.58 11.82
N GLY A 77 4.75 -9.47 13.01
CA GLY A 77 5.07 -8.43 13.99
C GLY A 77 6.53 -8.46 14.42
N VAL A 78 7.06 -9.65 14.68
CA VAL A 78 8.49 -9.83 15.01
C VAL A 78 9.39 -9.46 13.83
N LEU A 79 9.02 -9.81 12.60
CA LEU A 79 9.79 -9.41 11.40
C LEU A 79 9.82 -7.90 11.20
N TYR A 80 8.70 -7.18 11.43
CA TYR A 80 8.67 -5.72 11.42
C TYR A 80 9.63 -5.15 12.46
N LEU A 81 9.60 -5.66 13.69
CA LEU A 81 10.47 -5.19 14.76
C LEU A 81 11.94 -5.41 14.45
N ILE A 82 12.30 -6.60 13.96
CA ILE A 82 13.67 -6.93 13.54
C ILE A 82 14.12 -6.01 12.40
N SER A 83 13.26 -5.75 11.42
CA SER A 83 13.54 -4.85 10.30
C SER A 83 13.77 -3.42 10.78
N ALA A 84 12.86 -2.87 11.56
CA ALA A 84 12.94 -1.48 12.02
C ALA A 84 14.21 -1.23 12.86
N VAL A 85 14.48 -2.10 13.84
CA VAL A 85 15.67 -1.98 14.69
C VAL A 85 16.93 -2.27 13.89
N GLY A 86 16.93 -3.37 13.11
CA GLY A 86 18.10 -3.79 12.36
C GLY A 86 18.53 -2.78 11.31
N SER A 87 17.60 -2.30 10.47
CA SER A 87 17.92 -1.31 9.42
C SER A 87 18.28 0.06 9.98
N GLY A 88 17.74 0.45 11.14
CA GLY A 88 18.09 1.74 11.75
C GLY A 88 19.35 1.75 12.59
N MET A 89 19.89 0.58 12.99
CA MET A 89 21.09 0.50 13.84
C MET A 89 22.36 0.05 13.11
N ILE A 90 22.27 -0.19 11.79
CA ILE A 90 23.40 -0.76 11.04
C ILE A 90 23.97 0.26 10.04
N ASP A 91 25.31 0.27 9.93
CA ASP A 91 26.05 1.13 9.01
C ASP A 91 26.58 0.38 7.77
N ASP A 92 26.35 -0.93 7.70
CA ASP A 92 26.69 -1.75 6.53
C ASP A 92 25.54 -1.79 5.53
N TRP A 93 25.80 -1.44 4.28
CA TRP A 93 24.80 -1.35 3.22
C TRP A 93 24.09 -2.68 2.92
N TYR A 94 24.85 -3.79 2.88
CA TYR A 94 24.27 -5.11 2.58
C TYR A 94 23.35 -5.59 3.69
N ALA A 95 23.75 -5.37 4.94
CA ALA A 95 22.94 -5.70 6.09
C ALA A 95 21.69 -4.80 6.18
N PHE A 96 21.83 -3.50 5.87
CA PHE A 96 20.68 -2.60 5.73
C PHE A 96 19.66 -3.13 4.72
N MET A 97 20.10 -3.50 3.52
CA MET A 97 19.21 -4.08 2.50
C MET A 97 18.57 -5.39 2.98
N LEU A 98 19.31 -6.25 3.69
CA LEU A 98 18.74 -7.49 4.24
C LEU A 98 17.60 -7.20 5.22
N PHE A 99 17.79 -6.27 6.16
CA PHE A 99 16.74 -5.90 7.11
C PHE A 99 15.55 -5.24 6.41
N ARG A 100 15.77 -4.36 5.43
CA ARG A 100 14.69 -3.78 4.61
C ARG A 100 13.93 -4.85 3.82
N PHE A 101 14.62 -5.85 3.30
CA PHE A 101 13.98 -6.99 2.64
C PHE A 101 13.11 -7.80 3.60
N LEU A 102 13.56 -8.05 4.83
CA LEU A 102 12.79 -8.73 5.88
C LEU A 102 11.53 -7.93 6.27
N GLY A 103 11.65 -6.61 6.38
CA GLY A 103 10.50 -5.72 6.57
C GLY A 103 9.50 -5.83 5.41
N GLY A 104 10.00 -5.84 4.18
CA GLY A 104 9.19 -6.09 3.01
C GLY A 104 8.43 -7.42 3.06
N LEU A 105 9.08 -8.52 3.47
CA LEU A 105 8.38 -9.80 3.67
C LEU A 105 7.21 -9.65 4.66
N ALA A 106 7.41 -8.89 5.74
CA ALA A 106 6.37 -8.62 6.73
C ALA A 106 5.23 -7.78 6.12
N VAL A 107 5.54 -6.72 5.36
CA VAL A 107 4.56 -5.89 4.63
C VAL A 107 3.71 -6.75 3.71
N GLY A 108 4.35 -7.56 2.86
CA GLY A 108 3.65 -8.42 1.91
C GLY A 108 2.74 -9.45 2.58
N ALA A 109 3.23 -10.12 3.62
CA ALA A 109 2.46 -11.09 4.37
C ALA A 109 1.29 -10.42 5.14
N SER A 110 1.53 -9.25 5.75
CA SER A 110 0.52 -8.49 6.48
C SER A 110 -0.62 -8.02 5.59
N SER A 111 -0.30 -7.57 4.36
CA SER A 111 -1.29 -7.09 3.38
C SER A 111 -2.30 -8.17 2.95
N VAL A 112 -1.94 -9.45 3.09
CA VAL A 112 -2.81 -10.59 2.78
C VAL A 112 -3.49 -11.14 4.03
N ILE A 113 -2.70 -11.44 5.08
CA ILE A 113 -3.21 -12.15 6.27
C ILE A 113 -4.05 -11.21 7.16
N GLY A 114 -3.72 -9.93 7.25
CA GLY A 114 -4.45 -8.97 8.08
C GLY A 114 -5.93 -8.83 7.68
N PRO A 115 -6.23 -8.45 6.43
CA PRO A 115 -7.61 -8.39 5.95
C PRO A 115 -8.33 -9.74 5.99
N MET A 116 -7.62 -10.84 5.71
CA MET A 116 -8.16 -12.21 5.78
C MET A 116 -8.61 -12.53 7.22
N TYR A 117 -7.75 -12.32 8.21
CA TYR A 117 -8.07 -12.56 9.62
C TYR A 117 -9.26 -11.70 10.08
N ILE A 118 -9.26 -10.41 9.74
CA ILE A 118 -10.39 -9.52 10.04
C ILE A 118 -11.69 -10.02 9.42
N ALA A 119 -11.65 -10.45 8.15
CA ALA A 119 -12.84 -10.96 7.46
C ALA A 119 -13.37 -12.27 8.06
N GLU A 120 -12.48 -13.16 8.53
CA GLU A 120 -12.83 -14.46 9.10
C GLU A 120 -13.41 -14.38 10.52
N ILE A 121 -13.03 -13.35 11.30
CA ILE A 121 -13.51 -13.18 12.67
C ILE A 121 -14.71 -12.21 12.78
N SER A 122 -14.99 -11.46 11.71
CA SER A 122 -16.03 -10.43 11.70
C SER A 122 -17.38 -10.98 11.33
N PRO A 123 -18.46 -10.59 12.06
CA PRO A 123 -19.83 -10.86 11.65
C PRO A 123 -20.09 -10.38 10.23
N SER A 124 -20.90 -11.12 9.47
CA SER A 124 -21.21 -10.84 8.07
C SER A 124 -21.67 -9.39 7.81
N SER A 125 -22.49 -8.83 8.73
CA SER A 125 -23.05 -7.47 8.66
C SER A 125 -22.00 -6.34 8.83
N TRP A 126 -20.85 -6.62 9.46
CA TRP A 126 -19.80 -5.64 9.77
C TRP A 126 -18.47 -5.90 9.02
N ARG A 127 -18.36 -7.05 8.37
CA ARG A 127 -17.13 -7.53 7.72
C ARG A 127 -16.50 -6.48 6.80
N GLY A 128 -17.28 -5.90 5.90
CA GLY A 128 -16.78 -4.88 4.97
C GLY A 128 -16.22 -3.64 5.68
N ARG A 129 -16.88 -3.18 6.77
CA ARG A 129 -16.42 -2.02 7.54
C ARG A 129 -15.11 -2.29 8.27
N PHE A 130 -14.95 -3.48 8.85
CA PHE A 130 -13.71 -3.84 9.55
C PHE A 130 -12.55 -4.09 8.60
N VAL A 131 -12.79 -4.65 7.41
CA VAL A 131 -11.75 -4.75 6.37
C VAL A 131 -11.38 -3.35 5.84
N ALA A 132 -12.34 -2.44 5.69
CA ALA A 132 -12.08 -1.06 5.34
C ALA A 132 -11.22 -0.33 6.38
N PHE A 133 -11.35 -0.71 7.66
CA PHE A 133 -10.52 -0.18 8.74
C PHE A 133 -9.04 -0.56 8.60
N PHE A 134 -8.71 -1.70 7.99
CA PHE A 134 -7.34 -2.05 7.63
C PHE A 134 -6.75 -1.06 6.62
N GLN A 135 -7.51 -0.71 5.58
CA GLN A 135 -7.10 0.28 4.58
C GLN A 135 -6.94 1.68 5.19
N PHE A 136 -7.84 2.09 6.09
CA PHE A 136 -7.70 3.32 6.86
C PHE A 136 -6.37 3.36 7.61
N ASN A 137 -6.00 2.27 8.29
CA ASN A 137 -4.75 2.17 9.04
C ASN A 137 -3.51 2.23 8.13
N ILE A 138 -3.56 1.74 6.88
CA ILE A 138 -2.45 1.91 5.93
C ILE A 138 -2.18 3.41 5.70
N VAL A 139 -3.20 4.16 5.32
CA VAL A 139 -3.01 5.60 5.03
C VAL A 139 -2.74 6.42 6.29
N LEU A 140 -3.27 6.02 7.44
CA LEU A 140 -2.91 6.60 8.75
C LEU A 140 -1.44 6.34 9.08
N GLY A 141 -0.92 5.15 8.81
CA GLY A 141 0.49 4.80 8.99
C GLY A 141 1.42 5.70 8.16
N ILE A 142 1.04 6.02 6.91
CA ILE A 142 1.77 6.98 6.07
C ILE A 142 1.84 8.36 6.75
N VAL A 143 0.73 8.86 7.28
CA VAL A 143 0.68 10.14 8.01
C VAL A 143 1.56 10.07 9.25
N CYS A 144 1.45 9.01 10.05
CA CYS A 144 2.25 8.83 11.25
C CYS A 144 3.75 8.83 10.95
N ALA A 145 4.18 8.18 9.87
CA ALA A 145 5.56 8.16 9.43
C ALA A 145 6.06 9.56 9.04
N TYR A 146 5.29 10.30 8.24
CA TYR A 146 5.66 11.67 7.86
C TYR A 146 5.73 12.61 9.07
N VAL A 147 4.78 12.49 10.00
CA VAL A 147 4.77 13.25 11.26
C VAL A 147 5.98 12.90 12.12
N SER A 148 6.31 11.62 12.25
CA SER A 148 7.49 11.14 12.97
C SER A 148 8.78 11.70 12.35
N ASN A 149 8.94 11.60 11.03
CA ASN A 149 10.09 12.14 10.30
C ASN A 149 10.25 13.65 10.51
N TYR A 150 9.13 14.40 10.44
CA TYR A 150 9.13 15.83 10.68
C TYR A 150 9.62 16.19 12.08
N PHE A 151 9.09 15.57 13.13
CA PHE A 151 9.49 15.84 14.50
C PHE A 151 10.92 15.44 14.79
N ILE A 152 11.38 14.28 14.29
CA ILE A 152 12.76 13.84 14.45
C ILE A 152 13.71 14.82 13.78
N LYS A 153 13.46 15.19 12.51
CA LYS A 153 14.29 16.17 11.80
C LYS A 153 14.32 17.52 12.53
N HIS A 154 13.16 18.02 12.94
CA HIS A 154 13.04 19.29 13.64
C HIS A 154 13.81 19.30 14.97
N TYR A 155 13.74 18.20 15.73
CA TYR A 155 14.50 18.04 16.97
C TYR A 155 16.01 18.17 16.73
N PHE A 156 16.55 17.49 15.73
CA PHE A 156 17.98 17.54 15.44
C PHE A 156 18.43 18.85 14.78
N VAL A 157 17.58 19.49 14.00
CA VAL A 157 17.87 20.84 13.46
C VAL A 157 17.96 21.85 14.59
N THR A 158 17.08 21.75 15.61
CA THR A 158 17.04 22.71 16.73
C THR A 158 18.15 22.47 17.74
N ASN A 159 18.48 21.20 18.06
CA ASN A 159 19.42 20.85 19.13
C ASN A 159 20.83 20.50 18.61
N GLY A 160 21.00 20.35 17.29
CA GLY A 160 22.23 19.85 16.67
C GLY A 160 22.36 18.32 16.79
N VAL A 161 23.29 17.77 16.02
CA VAL A 161 23.70 16.36 16.13
C VAL A 161 25.07 16.35 16.77
N ALA A 162 25.20 15.69 17.92
CA ALA A 162 26.51 15.52 18.55
C ALA A 162 27.41 14.67 17.62
N ALA A 163 28.70 15.00 17.54
CA ALA A 163 29.65 14.29 16.69
C ALA A 163 29.81 12.80 17.08
N ASP A 164 29.49 12.48 18.33
CA ASP A 164 29.49 11.15 18.92
C ASP A 164 28.08 10.59 19.13
N ALA A 165 27.09 11.12 18.41
CA ALA A 165 25.71 10.62 18.49
C ALA A 165 25.64 9.13 18.13
N PHE A 166 25.01 8.35 19.00
CA PHE A 166 24.84 6.89 18.81
C PHE A 166 24.10 6.55 17.52
N LEU A 167 23.11 7.36 17.13
CA LEU A 167 22.37 7.23 15.87
C LEU A 167 22.26 8.58 15.17
N GLN A 168 22.37 8.58 13.85
CA GLN A 168 22.10 9.73 13.00
C GLN A 168 20.58 10.02 12.89
N PRO A 169 20.15 11.22 12.49
CA PRO A 169 18.73 11.56 12.36
C PRO A 169 17.94 10.59 11.51
N TRP A 170 18.46 10.15 10.36
CA TRP A 170 17.80 9.18 9.48
C TRP A 170 17.63 7.80 10.11
N GLN A 171 18.58 7.39 10.95
CA GLN A 171 18.51 6.11 11.68
C GLN A 171 17.37 6.16 12.71
N TRP A 172 17.23 7.28 13.44
CA TRP A 172 16.11 7.51 14.36
C TRP A 172 14.76 7.48 13.64
N MET A 173 14.67 8.05 12.42
CA MET A 173 13.44 7.96 11.62
C MET A 173 13.05 6.48 11.38
N ILE A 174 13.99 5.66 10.94
CA ILE A 174 13.72 4.23 10.67
C ILE A 174 13.42 3.46 11.96
N VAL A 175 14.22 3.65 13.03
CA VAL A 175 13.99 2.99 14.33
C VAL A 175 12.63 3.35 14.91
N SER A 176 12.08 4.54 14.62
CA SER A 176 10.76 4.97 15.15
C SER A 176 9.63 4.01 14.80
N GLU A 177 9.74 3.25 13.70
CA GLU A 177 8.80 2.19 13.34
C GLU A 177 8.76 1.05 14.37
N SER A 178 9.82 0.86 15.14
CA SER A 178 9.87 -0.17 16.19
C SER A 178 8.79 0.01 17.26
N VAL A 179 8.35 1.25 17.50
CA VAL A 179 7.30 1.56 18.50
C VAL A 179 5.96 0.94 18.10
N PRO A 180 5.37 1.27 16.94
CA PRO A 180 4.15 0.61 16.50
C PRO A 180 4.33 -0.89 16.22
N ALA A 181 5.53 -1.36 15.80
CA ALA A 181 5.81 -2.77 15.59
C ALA A 181 5.78 -3.57 16.91
N LEU A 182 6.37 -3.03 17.97
CA LEU A 182 6.31 -3.61 19.31
C LEU A 182 4.88 -3.65 19.83
N LEU A 183 4.16 -2.53 19.69
CA LEU A 183 2.75 -2.43 20.10
C LEU A 183 1.90 -3.49 19.40
N PHE A 184 2.01 -3.60 18.08
CA PHE A 184 1.31 -4.62 17.29
C PHE A 184 1.63 -6.03 17.79
N THR A 185 2.92 -6.35 17.92
CA THR A 185 3.38 -7.67 18.35
C THR A 185 2.84 -8.06 19.73
N VAL A 186 2.89 -7.13 20.70
CA VAL A 186 2.39 -7.36 22.05
C VAL A 186 0.85 -7.52 22.06
N LEU A 187 0.14 -6.65 21.35
CA LEU A 187 -1.31 -6.68 21.31
C LEU A 187 -1.88 -7.95 20.63
N LEU A 188 -1.14 -8.57 19.73
CA LEU A 188 -1.53 -9.85 19.12
C LEU A 188 -1.62 -11.02 20.13
N PHE A 189 -1.10 -10.88 21.34
CA PHE A 189 -1.32 -11.87 22.40
C PHE A 189 -2.68 -11.73 23.09
N SER A 190 -3.39 -10.62 22.86
CA SER A 190 -4.72 -10.34 23.43
C SER A 190 -5.89 -10.74 22.53
N VAL A 191 -5.63 -11.26 21.33
CA VAL A 191 -6.67 -11.61 20.36
C VAL A 191 -6.68 -13.12 20.08
N PRO A 192 -7.86 -13.72 19.80
CA PRO A 192 -8.00 -15.15 19.55
C PRO A 192 -7.58 -15.55 18.13
N GLU A 193 -7.46 -16.85 17.86
CA GLU A 193 -7.25 -17.37 16.50
C GLU A 193 -8.55 -17.28 15.67
N SER A 194 -8.42 -17.35 14.35
CA SER A 194 -9.55 -17.33 13.42
C SER A 194 -10.49 -18.53 13.66
N PRO A 195 -11.81 -18.31 13.89
CA PRO A 195 -12.75 -19.43 14.05
C PRO A 195 -12.88 -20.27 12.77
N ARG A 196 -12.81 -19.64 11.58
CA ARG A 196 -12.81 -20.37 10.32
C ARG A 196 -11.61 -21.33 10.20
N TRP A 197 -10.44 -20.88 10.62
CA TRP A 197 -9.26 -21.75 10.65
C TRP A 197 -9.40 -22.87 11.68
N LEU A 198 -9.89 -22.56 12.89
CA LEU A 198 -10.11 -23.57 13.93
C LEU A 198 -11.06 -24.68 13.46
N ILE A 199 -12.16 -24.35 12.81
CA ILE A 199 -13.10 -25.32 12.22
C ILE A 199 -12.39 -26.15 11.14
N SER A 200 -11.57 -25.54 10.29
CA SER A 200 -10.81 -26.26 9.26
C SER A 200 -9.81 -27.28 9.84
N GLN A 201 -9.35 -27.03 11.08
CA GLN A 201 -8.48 -27.94 11.85
C GLN A 201 -9.26 -28.89 12.77
N LYS A 202 -10.60 -28.94 12.70
CA LYS A 202 -11.48 -29.74 13.56
C LYS A 202 -11.38 -29.40 15.04
N ARG A 203 -11.08 -28.14 15.36
CA ARG A 203 -11.01 -27.57 16.72
C ARG A 203 -12.29 -26.80 17.02
N ASP A 204 -13.44 -27.48 16.91
CA ASP A 204 -14.77 -26.85 16.94
C ASP A 204 -15.08 -26.20 18.29
N SER A 205 -14.65 -26.80 19.42
CA SER A 205 -14.88 -26.26 20.77
C SER A 205 -14.15 -24.90 20.98
N GLU A 206 -13.00 -24.73 20.39
CA GLU A 206 -12.25 -23.46 20.46
C GLU A 206 -12.89 -22.40 19.53
N ALA A 207 -13.36 -22.80 18.37
CA ALA A 207 -14.10 -21.92 17.46
C ALA A 207 -15.38 -21.39 18.11
N GLU A 208 -16.13 -22.25 18.80
CA GLU A 208 -17.32 -21.88 19.60
C GLU A 208 -16.98 -20.83 20.65
N GLN A 209 -15.92 -21.05 21.43
CA GLN A 209 -15.46 -20.07 22.43
C GLN A 209 -15.14 -18.71 21.83
N VAL A 210 -14.50 -18.69 20.65
CA VAL A 210 -14.21 -17.44 19.95
C VAL A 210 -15.50 -16.74 19.56
N PHE A 211 -16.49 -17.43 18.96
CA PHE A 211 -17.77 -16.83 18.60
C PHE A 211 -18.54 -16.28 19.80
N VAL A 212 -18.54 -17.00 20.90
CA VAL A 212 -19.13 -16.50 22.18
C VAL A 212 -18.40 -15.24 22.64
N SER A 213 -17.06 -15.22 22.59
CA SER A 213 -16.26 -14.07 23.03
C SER A 213 -16.47 -12.80 22.19
N VAL A 214 -16.78 -12.96 20.90
CA VAL A 214 -17.07 -11.83 20.00
C VAL A 214 -18.54 -11.39 20.02
N GLY A 215 -19.38 -12.11 20.75
CA GLY A 215 -20.79 -11.77 20.94
C GLY A 215 -21.68 -12.20 19.77
N GLU A 216 -21.33 -13.30 19.08
CA GLU A 216 -22.19 -13.86 18.03
C GLU A 216 -23.47 -14.42 18.66
N LYS A 217 -24.62 -14.10 18.06
CA LYS A 217 -25.95 -14.46 18.61
C LYS A 217 -26.33 -15.91 18.33
N ASP A 218 -25.97 -16.41 17.15
CA ASP A 218 -26.28 -17.77 16.73
C ASP A 218 -24.99 -18.49 16.30
N VAL A 219 -24.26 -18.94 17.30
CA VAL A 219 -22.96 -19.59 17.14
C VAL A 219 -23.07 -20.85 16.28
N ASN A 220 -24.12 -21.65 16.47
CA ASN A 220 -24.30 -22.89 15.71
C ASN A 220 -24.56 -22.63 14.23
N ALA A 221 -25.45 -21.66 13.93
CA ALA A 221 -25.71 -21.29 12.54
C ALA A 221 -24.48 -20.76 11.82
N GLU A 222 -23.64 -19.92 12.48
CA GLU A 222 -22.42 -19.40 11.89
C GLU A 222 -21.37 -20.52 11.69
N MET A 223 -21.21 -21.43 12.66
CA MET A 223 -20.34 -22.60 12.52
C MET A 223 -20.76 -23.51 11.36
N ASP A 224 -22.07 -23.77 11.22
CA ASP A 224 -22.58 -24.61 10.13
C ASP A 224 -22.42 -23.93 8.76
N ALA A 225 -22.66 -22.62 8.69
CA ALA A 225 -22.40 -21.85 7.47
C ALA A 225 -20.93 -21.90 7.05
N ILE A 226 -19.99 -21.85 8.00
CA ILE A 226 -18.56 -22.00 7.72
C ILE A 226 -18.24 -23.42 7.25
N ARG A 227 -18.78 -24.45 7.86
CA ARG A 227 -18.58 -25.86 7.44
C ARG A 227 -19.08 -26.06 6.02
N GLU A 228 -20.28 -25.56 5.69
CA GLU A 228 -20.85 -25.61 4.35
C GLU A 228 -19.95 -24.89 3.35
N SER A 229 -19.53 -23.66 3.64
CA SER A 229 -18.60 -22.89 2.81
C SER A 229 -17.27 -23.62 2.56
N LEU A 230 -16.69 -24.25 3.59
CA LEU A 230 -15.47 -25.04 3.45
C LEU A 230 -15.70 -26.28 2.57
N HIS A 231 -16.87 -26.91 2.68
CA HIS A 231 -17.25 -28.05 1.85
C HIS A 231 -17.45 -27.63 0.39
N GLU A 232 -18.10 -26.51 0.15
CA GLU A 232 -18.25 -25.93 -1.19
C GLU A 232 -16.89 -25.60 -1.82
N GLU A 233 -15.96 -24.98 -1.06
CA GLU A 233 -14.61 -24.66 -1.55
C GLU A 233 -13.84 -25.91 -2.02
N LEU A 234 -14.04 -27.05 -1.37
CA LEU A 234 -13.45 -28.33 -1.78
C LEU A 234 -14.06 -28.86 -3.08
N ASN A 235 -15.33 -28.56 -3.33
CA ASN A 235 -16.07 -29.02 -4.51
C ASN A 235 -15.92 -28.10 -5.72
N ILE A 236 -15.45 -26.84 -5.54
CA ILE A 236 -15.20 -25.93 -6.65
C ILE A 236 -14.06 -26.49 -7.50
N LYS A 237 -14.37 -26.84 -8.75
CA LYS A 237 -13.37 -27.25 -9.72
C LYS A 237 -12.45 -26.07 -10.04
N LYS A 238 -11.25 -26.09 -9.46
CA LYS A 238 -10.22 -25.06 -9.73
C LYS A 238 -9.77 -25.21 -11.20
N GLU A 239 -9.84 -24.09 -11.92
CA GLU A 239 -9.37 -24.01 -13.29
C GLU A 239 -8.01 -23.29 -13.35
N ARG A 240 -7.30 -23.46 -14.46
CA ARG A 240 -6.08 -22.70 -14.72
C ARG A 240 -6.47 -21.27 -15.10
N LEU A 241 -5.79 -20.27 -14.54
CA LEU A 241 -6.08 -18.86 -14.80
C LEU A 241 -5.83 -18.50 -16.28
N PHE A 242 -4.69 -18.90 -16.83
CA PHE A 242 -4.29 -18.54 -18.19
C PHE A 242 -4.99 -19.39 -19.26
N GLN A 243 -6.27 -19.07 -19.50
CA GLN A 243 -7.11 -19.62 -20.57
C GLN A 243 -7.76 -18.48 -21.36
N LYS A 244 -8.06 -18.72 -22.64
CA LYS A 244 -8.66 -17.70 -23.52
C LYS A 244 -9.94 -17.08 -22.95
N LYS A 245 -10.79 -17.87 -22.29
CA LYS A 245 -12.03 -17.39 -21.67
C LYS A 245 -11.83 -16.39 -20.53
N PHE A 246 -10.68 -16.39 -19.86
CA PHE A 246 -10.36 -15.47 -18.76
C PHE A 246 -9.47 -14.28 -19.18
N MET A 247 -9.18 -14.16 -20.49
CA MET A 247 -8.27 -13.10 -20.97
C MET A 247 -8.76 -11.70 -20.66
N LYS A 248 -10.06 -11.44 -20.73
CA LYS A 248 -10.65 -10.12 -20.42
C LYS A 248 -10.50 -9.76 -18.94
N PRO A 249 -10.89 -10.62 -17.96
CA PRO A 249 -10.56 -10.41 -16.54
C PRO A 249 -9.06 -10.22 -16.26
N ILE A 250 -8.20 -11.02 -16.87
CA ILE A 250 -6.73 -10.89 -16.74
C ILE A 250 -6.26 -9.52 -17.23
N LEU A 251 -6.74 -9.08 -18.40
CA LEU A 251 -6.37 -7.78 -18.97
C LEU A 251 -6.87 -6.63 -18.11
N ILE A 252 -8.07 -6.69 -17.55
CA ILE A 252 -8.60 -5.68 -16.63
C ILE A 252 -7.71 -5.59 -15.38
N ALA A 253 -7.40 -6.72 -14.75
CA ALA A 253 -6.55 -6.74 -13.56
C ALA A 253 -5.13 -6.25 -13.86
N PHE A 254 -4.55 -6.62 -15.00
CA PHE A 254 -3.25 -6.14 -15.45
C PHE A 254 -3.26 -4.62 -15.67
N LEU A 255 -4.24 -4.11 -16.43
CA LEU A 255 -4.31 -2.69 -16.76
C LEU A 255 -4.56 -1.82 -15.52
N ILE A 256 -5.52 -2.18 -14.66
CA ILE A 256 -5.77 -1.37 -13.47
C ILE A 256 -4.56 -1.32 -12.52
N ALA A 257 -3.86 -2.44 -12.34
CA ALA A 257 -2.65 -2.50 -11.52
C ALA A 257 -1.49 -1.70 -12.14
N THR A 258 -1.32 -1.78 -13.46
CA THR A 258 -0.32 -1.03 -14.22
C THR A 258 -0.58 0.47 -14.17
N LEU A 259 -1.80 0.90 -14.49
CA LEU A 259 -2.19 2.31 -14.49
C LEU A 259 -2.12 2.91 -13.08
N ASN A 260 -2.51 2.15 -12.07
CA ASN A 260 -2.39 2.56 -10.67
C ASN A 260 -0.95 2.92 -10.30
N GLN A 261 0.02 2.08 -10.65
CA GLN A 261 1.42 2.32 -10.27
C GLN A 261 2.13 3.30 -11.21
N LEU A 262 1.96 3.16 -12.51
CA LEU A 262 2.60 4.05 -13.50
C LEU A 262 2.04 5.47 -13.48
N SER A 263 0.94 5.73 -12.75
CA SER A 263 0.49 7.10 -12.44
C SER A 263 1.49 7.88 -11.57
N GLY A 264 2.45 7.20 -10.92
CA GLY A 264 3.54 7.82 -10.18
C GLY A 264 3.31 7.95 -8.68
N ILE A 265 2.27 7.33 -8.10
CA ILE A 265 1.95 7.51 -6.67
C ILE A 265 3.09 7.10 -5.75
N ASN A 266 3.74 5.96 -5.99
CA ASN A 266 4.85 5.52 -5.15
C ASN A 266 6.09 6.39 -5.33
N ALA A 267 6.39 6.86 -6.55
CA ALA A 267 7.47 7.82 -6.76
C ALA A 267 7.25 9.10 -5.92
N ILE A 268 6.01 9.59 -5.87
CA ILE A 268 5.69 10.77 -5.07
C ILE A 268 5.77 10.46 -3.56
N LEU A 269 5.20 9.34 -3.08
CA LEU A 269 5.22 9.03 -1.64
C LEU A 269 6.62 8.72 -1.12
N TYR A 270 7.45 7.99 -1.88
CA TYR A 270 8.82 7.63 -1.49
C TYR A 270 9.81 8.79 -1.57
N TYR A 271 9.58 9.74 -2.49
CA TYR A 271 10.49 10.85 -2.76
C TYR A 271 9.85 12.22 -2.50
N ALA A 272 8.76 12.27 -1.71
CA ALA A 272 8.00 13.50 -1.45
C ALA A 272 8.85 14.67 -0.97
N PRO A 273 9.71 14.54 0.06
CA PRO A 273 10.54 15.68 0.51
C PRO A 273 11.48 16.16 -0.61
N ARG A 274 12.12 15.23 -1.35
CA ARG A 274 13.04 15.56 -2.44
C ARG A 274 12.37 16.29 -3.60
N LEU A 275 11.15 15.88 -3.96
CA LEU A 275 10.36 16.54 -5.00
C LEU A 275 9.93 17.95 -4.58
N LEU A 276 9.46 18.09 -3.33
CA LEU A 276 8.97 19.35 -2.81
C LEU A 276 10.08 20.39 -2.59
N GLU A 277 11.30 19.97 -2.29
CA GLU A 277 12.46 20.86 -2.21
C GLU A 277 12.82 21.51 -3.56
N GLN A 278 12.48 20.87 -4.69
CA GLN A 278 12.77 21.42 -6.02
C GLN A 278 11.92 22.66 -6.36
N SER A 279 10.89 22.97 -5.58
CA SER A 279 10.08 24.18 -5.78
C SER A 279 10.80 25.50 -5.48
N GLY A 280 11.97 25.42 -4.86
CA GLY A 280 12.97 26.48 -4.81
C GLY A 280 12.72 27.60 -3.81
N VAL A 281 11.54 28.00 -3.41
CA VAL A 281 11.38 29.09 -2.44
C VAL A 281 9.98 29.08 -1.80
N LEU A 282 9.82 28.34 -0.73
CA LEU A 282 8.78 28.64 0.23
C LEU A 282 9.41 29.41 1.40
N THR A 283 8.94 30.61 1.68
CA THR A 283 9.27 31.37 2.89
C THR A 283 8.19 31.17 3.93
N GLY A 284 8.55 31.06 5.21
CA GLY A 284 7.58 30.94 6.29
C GLY A 284 7.38 29.50 6.81
N ALA A 285 6.29 29.28 7.54
CA ALA A 285 6.03 28.04 8.28
C ALA A 285 5.96 26.76 7.42
N PHE A 286 5.68 26.87 6.14
CA PHE A 286 5.56 25.74 5.22
C PHE A 286 6.77 25.59 4.28
N SER A 287 7.92 26.18 4.60
CA SER A 287 9.16 26.02 3.82
C SER A 287 9.80 24.64 4.00
N ASP A 288 9.46 23.91 5.06
CA ASP A 288 9.99 22.59 5.35
C ASP A 288 9.31 21.51 4.49
N SER A 289 10.09 20.84 3.66
CA SER A 289 9.63 19.76 2.78
C SER A 289 9.06 18.56 3.55
N MET A 290 9.51 18.32 4.79
CA MET A 290 8.95 17.28 5.66
C MET A 290 7.53 17.65 6.11
N LEU A 291 7.30 18.91 6.50
CA LEU A 291 5.96 19.38 6.85
C LEU A 291 5.02 19.34 5.63
N GLN A 292 5.51 19.67 4.44
CA GLN A 292 4.76 19.54 3.20
C GLN A 292 4.39 18.08 2.93
N SER A 293 5.27 17.11 3.22
CA SER A 293 4.97 15.69 3.10
C SER A 293 3.87 15.24 4.07
N VAL A 294 3.80 15.82 5.28
CA VAL A 294 2.65 15.60 6.19
C VAL A 294 1.34 16.06 5.55
N ILE A 295 1.33 17.22 4.88
CA ILE A 295 0.14 17.74 4.19
C ILE A 295 -0.27 16.79 3.05
N VAL A 296 0.68 16.29 2.28
CA VAL A 296 0.45 15.28 1.23
C VAL A 296 -0.15 14.00 1.84
N GLY A 297 0.39 13.51 2.96
CA GLY A 297 -0.13 12.35 3.67
C GLY A 297 -1.56 12.55 4.19
N LEU A 298 -1.85 13.70 4.80
CA LEU A 298 -3.19 14.07 5.26
C LEU A 298 -4.19 14.18 4.09
N THR A 299 -3.75 14.72 2.96
CA THR A 299 -4.54 14.75 1.73
C THR A 299 -4.86 13.34 1.28
N ASN A 300 -3.86 12.44 1.23
CA ASN A 300 -4.06 11.03 0.87
C ASN A 300 -5.07 10.35 1.81
N LEU A 301 -4.93 10.53 3.13
CA LEU A 301 -5.85 9.97 4.12
C LEU A 301 -7.29 10.46 3.89
N THR A 302 -7.48 11.76 3.78
CA THR A 302 -8.81 12.37 3.64
C THR A 302 -9.51 11.88 2.36
N PHE A 303 -8.82 11.92 1.24
CA PHE A 303 -9.41 11.55 -0.06
C PHE A 303 -9.53 10.04 -0.27
N THR A 304 -8.69 9.22 0.36
CA THR A 304 -8.91 7.76 0.40
C THR A 304 -10.20 7.43 1.15
N MET A 305 -10.45 8.04 2.32
CA MET A 305 -11.68 7.83 3.07
C MET A 305 -12.91 8.29 2.30
N LEU A 306 -12.80 9.43 1.61
CA LEU A 306 -13.86 9.93 0.74
C LEU A 306 -14.11 8.96 -0.42
N GLY A 307 -13.08 8.47 -1.10
CA GLY A 307 -13.17 7.49 -2.18
C GLY A 307 -13.86 6.20 -1.75
N MET A 308 -13.47 5.65 -0.59
CA MET A 308 -14.11 4.46 -0.02
C MET A 308 -15.60 4.67 0.30
N SER A 309 -16.00 5.87 0.70
CA SER A 309 -17.41 6.20 0.96
C SER A 309 -18.24 6.39 -0.30
N LEU A 310 -17.59 6.75 -1.39
CA LEU A 310 -18.22 7.06 -2.68
C LEU A 310 -18.25 5.88 -3.66
N ILE A 311 -17.41 4.86 -3.46
CA ILE A 311 -17.23 3.75 -4.40
C ILE A 311 -18.55 3.02 -4.72
N ASP A 312 -19.41 2.82 -3.70
CA ASP A 312 -20.71 2.18 -3.88
C ASP A 312 -21.81 3.15 -4.35
N LYS A 313 -21.59 4.46 -4.19
CA LYS A 313 -22.55 5.49 -4.65
C LYS A 313 -22.34 5.88 -6.10
N LEU A 314 -21.10 6.11 -6.51
CA LEU A 314 -20.77 6.59 -7.86
C LEU A 314 -20.38 5.46 -8.82
N GLY A 315 -19.89 4.33 -8.30
CA GLY A 315 -19.37 3.22 -9.10
C GLY A 315 -17.90 3.36 -9.42
N ARG A 316 -17.29 2.24 -9.83
CA ARG A 316 -15.82 2.12 -10.02
C ARG A 316 -15.39 2.91 -11.26
N ARG A 317 -16.13 2.77 -12.36
CA ARG A 317 -15.87 3.46 -13.63
C ARG A 317 -15.89 4.98 -13.49
N THR A 318 -16.90 5.52 -12.84
CA THR A 318 -17.07 6.97 -12.65
C THR A 318 -15.97 7.56 -11.78
N LEU A 319 -15.62 6.88 -10.68
CA LEU A 319 -14.54 7.35 -9.79
C LEU A 319 -13.19 7.37 -10.51
N ILE A 320 -12.86 6.32 -11.29
CA ILE A 320 -11.62 6.28 -12.07
C ILE A 320 -11.59 7.42 -13.09
N ALA A 321 -12.71 7.70 -13.77
CA ALA A 321 -12.79 8.78 -14.76
C ALA A 321 -12.58 10.17 -14.11
N ILE A 322 -13.26 10.45 -12.99
CA ILE A 322 -13.11 11.73 -12.27
C ILE A 322 -11.66 11.92 -11.81
N GLY A 323 -11.08 10.90 -11.19
CA GLY A 323 -9.71 10.99 -10.71
C GLY A 323 -8.69 11.08 -11.85
N ALA A 324 -8.90 10.38 -12.96
CA ALA A 324 -8.03 10.47 -14.12
C ALA A 324 -7.96 11.90 -14.67
N ILE A 325 -9.09 12.60 -14.79
CA ILE A 325 -9.14 14.02 -15.21
C ILE A 325 -8.31 14.87 -14.24
N GLY A 326 -8.55 14.73 -12.94
CA GLY A 326 -7.81 15.49 -11.92
C GLY A 326 -6.31 15.21 -11.95
N MET A 327 -5.91 13.95 -12.13
CA MET A 327 -4.50 13.56 -12.25
C MET A 327 -3.84 14.14 -13.50
N VAL A 328 -4.52 14.12 -14.67
CA VAL A 328 -4.00 14.72 -15.91
C VAL A 328 -3.72 16.21 -15.72
N VAL A 329 -4.69 16.94 -15.15
CA VAL A 329 -4.57 18.38 -14.93
C VAL A 329 -3.45 18.67 -13.93
N ALA A 330 -3.44 18.01 -12.78
CA ALA A 330 -2.46 18.27 -11.73
C ALA A 330 -1.03 17.97 -12.18
N GLN A 331 -0.78 16.80 -12.77
CA GLN A 331 0.55 16.41 -13.26
C GLN A 331 0.99 17.23 -14.47
N GLY A 332 0.07 17.59 -15.35
CA GLY A 332 0.33 18.49 -16.48
C GLY A 332 0.78 19.88 -16.01
N LEU A 333 0.14 20.41 -14.95
CA LEU A 333 0.55 21.68 -14.33
C LEU A 333 1.92 21.58 -13.66
N VAL A 334 2.24 20.46 -13.00
CA VAL A 334 3.58 20.20 -12.45
C VAL A 334 4.64 20.15 -13.57
N ALA A 335 4.38 19.40 -14.65
CA ALA A 335 5.27 19.32 -15.79
C ALA A 335 5.50 20.71 -16.43
N ARG A 336 4.43 21.50 -16.59
CA ARG A 336 4.53 22.86 -17.10
C ARG A 336 5.35 23.78 -16.19
N GLY A 337 5.17 23.68 -14.87
CA GLY A 337 5.95 24.46 -13.90
C GLY A 337 7.45 24.17 -14.01
N PHE A 338 7.83 22.90 -14.11
CA PHE A 338 9.24 22.51 -14.35
C PHE A 338 9.75 22.96 -15.71
N TYR A 339 8.92 22.96 -16.76
CA TYR A 339 9.30 23.44 -18.08
C TYR A 339 9.57 24.95 -18.11
N LEU A 340 8.76 25.74 -17.40
CA LEU A 340 8.94 27.20 -17.32
C LEU A 340 10.00 27.60 -16.31
N GLY A 341 10.45 26.69 -15.42
CA GLY A 341 11.36 26.98 -14.33
C GLY A 341 10.73 27.85 -13.22
N GLU A 342 9.42 27.97 -13.20
CA GLU A 342 8.70 28.86 -12.29
C GLU A 342 7.63 28.10 -11.51
N PHE A 343 7.83 27.98 -10.20
CA PHE A 343 6.78 27.61 -9.25
C PHE A 343 6.53 28.83 -8.33
N GLY A 344 5.43 29.54 -8.56
CA GLY A 344 5.01 30.62 -7.67
C GLY A 344 4.55 30.09 -6.31
N GLY A 345 5.29 30.37 -5.24
CA GLY A 345 4.87 30.04 -3.88
C GLY A 345 4.48 28.57 -3.68
N TYR A 346 3.25 28.30 -3.26
CA TYR A 346 2.74 26.96 -2.93
C TYR A 346 2.25 26.13 -4.14
N THR A 347 2.47 26.57 -5.37
CA THR A 347 1.89 25.93 -6.56
C THR A 347 2.27 24.47 -6.70
N LEU A 348 3.54 24.08 -6.49
CA LEU A 348 3.96 22.68 -6.55
C LEU A 348 3.25 21.83 -5.50
N LEU A 349 3.19 22.30 -4.25
CA LEU A 349 2.51 21.58 -3.16
C LEU A 349 1.03 21.39 -3.47
N ILE A 350 0.35 22.44 -3.95
CA ILE A 350 -1.08 22.39 -4.31
C ILE A 350 -1.31 21.38 -5.45
N CYS A 351 -0.47 21.41 -6.48
CA CYS A 351 -0.58 20.45 -7.59
C CYS A 351 -0.30 19.01 -7.16
N VAL A 352 0.69 18.78 -6.32
CA VAL A 352 0.98 17.44 -5.75
C VAL A 352 -0.18 16.98 -4.88
N CYS A 353 -0.74 17.83 -4.02
CA CYS A 353 -1.92 17.49 -3.22
C CYS A 353 -3.15 17.22 -4.11
N ALA A 354 -3.38 18.01 -5.16
CA ALA A 354 -4.47 17.79 -6.10
C ALA A 354 -4.32 16.45 -6.85
N TYR A 355 -3.10 16.11 -7.27
CA TYR A 355 -2.81 14.81 -7.85
C TYR A 355 -3.09 13.67 -6.86
N VAL A 356 -2.54 13.75 -5.64
CA VAL A 356 -2.72 12.71 -4.60
C VAL A 356 -4.20 12.56 -4.23
N ALA A 357 -4.95 13.65 -4.09
CA ALA A 357 -6.39 13.64 -3.86
C ALA A 357 -7.14 12.92 -4.99
N SER A 358 -6.83 13.26 -6.24
CA SER A 358 -7.44 12.65 -7.43
C SER A 358 -7.13 11.15 -7.54
N PHE A 359 -5.90 10.75 -7.25
CA PHE A 359 -5.49 9.36 -7.19
C PHE A 359 -6.21 8.60 -6.06
N ALA A 360 -6.20 9.15 -4.84
CA ALA A 360 -6.72 8.50 -3.65
C ALA A 360 -8.23 8.21 -3.75
N ILE A 361 -9.01 9.16 -4.29
CA ILE A 361 -10.46 8.98 -4.49
C ILE A 361 -10.79 8.00 -5.62
N SER A 362 -9.88 7.74 -6.53
CA SER A 362 -10.08 6.96 -7.74
C SER A 362 -9.33 5.63 -7.76
N LEU A 363 -8.18 5.59 -8.44
CA LEU A 363 -7.37 4.37 -8.59
C LEU A 363 -6.95 3.78 -7.25
N GLY A 364 -6.65 4.61 -6.25
CA GLY A 364 -6.28 4.15 -4.91
C GLY A 364 -7.41 3.42 -4.19
N ALA A 365 -8.65 3.90 -4.32
CA ALA A 365 -9.81 3.28 -3.68
C ALA A 365 -10.36 2.07 -4.48
N THR A 366 -10.21 2.07 -5.81
CA THR A 366 -10.93 1.11 -6.68
C THR A 366 -10.13 -0.14 -7.04
N ILE A 367 -8.79 -0.09 -7.03
CA ILE A 367 -7.94 -1.17 -7.55
C ILE A 367 -8.26 -2.54 -6.95
N TRP A 368 -8.28 -2.65 -5.62
CA TRP A 368 -8.46 -3.95 -4.96
C TRP A 368 -9.88 -4.49 -5.13
N VAL A 369 -10.85 -3.59 -5.18
CA VAL A 369 -12.25 -3.93 -5.41
C VAL A 369 -12.43 -4.48 -6.81
N VAL A 370 -11.92 -3.81 -7.84
CA VAL A 370 -12.02 -4.27 -9.24
C VAL A 370 -11.31 -5.61 -9.40
N ILE A 371 -10.08 -5.77 -8.87
CA ILE A 371 -9.35 -7.05 -8.95
C ILE A 371 -10.14 -8.19 -8.29
N ALA A 372 -10.85 -7.92 -7.17
CA ALA A 372 -11.65 -8.93 -6.49
C ALA A 372 -12.94 -9.30 -7.25
N GLU A 373 -13.55 -8.34 -7.96
CA GLU A 373 -14.85 -8.49 -8.61
C GLU A 373 -14.79 -9.12 -10.01
N VAL A 374 -13.68 -8.94 -10.75
CA VAL A 374 -13.62 -9.35 -12.18
C VAL A 374 -13.38 -10.84 -12.39
N PHE A 375 -12.90 -11.58 -11.39
CA PHE A 375 -12.60 -13.01 -11.54
C PHE A 375 -13.71 -13.91 -11.02
N PRO A 376 -14.10 -14.96 -11.80
CA PRO A 376 -15.03 -15.98 -11.34
C PRO A 376 -14.43 -16.83 -10.21
N ASN A 377 -15.30 -17.48 -9.43
CA ASN A 377 -14.92 -18.29 -8.27
C ASN A 377 -13.87 -19.37 -8.61
N SER A 378 -13.95 -20.00 -9.79
CA SER A 378 -13.03 -21.06 -10.22
C SER A 378 -11.57 -20.64 -10.35
N VAL A 379 -11.28 -19.34 -10.58
CA VAL A 379 -9.92 -18.78 -10.74
C VAL A 379 -9.67 -17.53 -9.89
N ARG A 380 -10.61 -17.16 -9.00
CA ARG A 380 -10.55 -15.89 -8.24
C ARG A 380 -9.25 -15.73 -7.45
N SER A 381 -8.84 -16.74 -6.71
CA SER A 381 -7.60 -16.66 -5.91
C SER A 381 -6.37 -16.45 -6.80
N GLY A 382 -6.27 -17.18 -7.92
CA GLY A 382 -5.18 -16.99 -8.88
C GLY A 382 -5.21 -15.62 -9.55
N GLY A 383 -6.42 -15.11 -9.88
CA GLY A 383 -6.60 -13.78 -10.47
C GLY A 383 -6.24 -12.65 -9.51
N GLN A 384 -6.62 -12.74 -8.25
CA GLN A 384 -6.23 -11.76 -7.22
C GLN A 384 -4.71 -11.75 -6.99
N VAL A 385 -4.09 -12.93 -6.93
CA VAL A 385 -2.62 -13.05 -6.85
C VAL A 385 -1.97 -12.39 -8.06
N PHE A 386 -2.45 -12.64 -9.27
CA PHE A 386 -1.93 -12.05 -10.50
C PHE A 386 -2.03 -10.51 -10.49
N GLY A 387 -3.21 -9.96 -10.14
CA GLY A 387 -3.40 -8.51 -10.05
C GLY A 387 -2.52 -7.86 -8.99
N SER A 388 -2.43 -8.47 -7.80
CA SER A 388 -1.57 -8.00 -6.72
C SER A 388 -0.09 -8.05 -7.09
N MET A 389 0.35 -9.14 -7.74
CA MET A 389 1.73 -9.27 -8.22
C MET A 389 2.08 -8.20 -9.26
N THR A 390 1.18 -7.96 -10.22
CA THR A 390 1.36 -6.88 -11.20
C THR A 390 1.55 -5.53 -10.51
N HIS A 391 0.72 -5.23 -9.52
CA HIS A 391 0.81 -4.00 -8.73
C HIS A 391 2.18 -3.87 -8.02
N TRP A 392 2.60 -4.88 -7.29
CA TRP A 392 3.85 -4.83 -6.52
C TRP A 392 5.10 -4.82 -7.40
N VAL A 393 5.09 -5.54 -8.53
CA VAL A 393 6.18 -5.52 -9.50
C VAL A 393 6.36 -4.12 -10.09
N TRP A 394 5.26 -3.46 -10.51
CA TRP A 394 5.34 -2.08 -10.99
C TRP A 394 5.75 -1.10 -9.90
N SER A 395 5.26 -1.29 -8.67
CA SER A 395 5.66 -0.49 -7.50
C SER A 395 7.17 -0.55 -7.27
N ALA A 396 7.74 -1.75 -7.21
CA ALA A 396 9.18 -1.95 -7.03
C ALA A 396 9.98 -1.39 -8.20
N THR A 397 9.55 -1.65 -9.44
CA THR A 397 10.21 -1.17 -10.66
C THR A 397 10.24 0.35 -10.73
N LEU A 398 9.09 1.00 -10.47
CA LEU A 398 9.01 2.46 -10.52
C LEU A 398 9.87 3.11 -9.43
N THR A 399 9.82 2.60 -8.20
CA THR A 399 10.64 3.09 -7.10
C THR A 399 12.13 2.92 -7.38
N TRP A 400 12.51 1.80 -8.01
CA TRP A 400 13.90 1.54 -8.40
C TRP A 400 14.40 2.48 -9.50
N ILE A 401 13.59 2.65 -10.56
CA ILE A 401 14.00 3.41 -11.75
C ILE A 401 13.93 4.93 -11.52
N PHE A 402 13.10 5.40 -10.60
CA PHE A 402 12.84 6.82 -10.40
C PHE A 402 14.09 7.67 -10.16
N PRO A 403 15.07 7.31 -9.29
CA PRO A 403 16.31 8.07 -9.12
C PRO A 403 17.16 8.11 -10.38
N ILE A 404 17.15 7.05 -11.20
CA ILE A 404 17.85 7.00 -12.48
C ILE A 404 17.24 8.04 -13.42
N CYS A 405 15.91 8.07 -13.54
CA CYS A 405 15.20 9.00 -14.40
C CYS A 405 15.40 10.46 -13.97
N VAL A 406 15.44 10.73 -12.66
CA VAL A 406 15.67 12.09 -12.13
C VAL A 406 17.12 12.56 -12.38
N GLY A 407 18.08 11.62 -12.39
CA GLY A 407 19.50 11.91 -12.60
C GLY A 407 19.96 11.98 -14.07
N THR A 408 19.08 11.64 -15.03
CA THR A 408 19.47 11.48 -16.43
C THR A 408 18.65 12.38 -17.34
N GLU A 409 19.31 13.22 -18.14
CA GLU A 409 18.66 13.92 -19.25
C GLU A 409 18.34 12.92 -20.38
N LEU A 410 17.11 12.45 -20.42
CA LEU A 410 16.63 11.51 -21.45
C LEU A 410 16.42 12.19 -22.82
N VAL A 411 16.13 13.50 -22.80
CA VAL A 411 15.99 14.34 -24.01
C VAL A 411 16.83 15.60 -23.79
N ALA A 412 17.73 15.87 -24.73
CA ALA A 412 18.61 17.04 -24.65
C ALA A 412 17.82 18.35 -24.52
N GLY A 413 18.15 19.14 -23.48
CA GLY A 413 17.52 20.41 -23.20
C GLY A 413 16.17 20.34 -22.47
N MET A 414 15.73 19.16 -22.05
CA MET A 414 14.49 18.99 -21.27
C MET A 414 14.79 18.47 -19.86
N SER A 415 14.33 19.19 -18.85
CA SER A 415 14.47 18.77 -17.45
C SER A 415 13.86 17.37 -17.23
N PRO A 416 14.56 16.46 -16.53
CA PRO A 416 14.03 15.13 -16.18
C PRO A 416 12.65 15.19 -15.52
N SER A 417 12.40 16.15 -14.65
CA SER A 417 11.11 16.32 -13.97
C SER A 417 9.97 16.62 -14.95
N VAL A 418 10.21 17.40 -16.03
CA VAL A 418 9.21 17.63 -17.08
C VAL A 418 8.78 16.33 -17.72
N MET A 419 9.77 15.49 -18.06
CA MET A 419 9.50 14.20 -18.72
C MET A 419 8.77 13.22 -17.82
N ILE A 420 9.17 13.13 -16.55
CA ILE A 420 8.56 12.23 -15.56
C ILE A 420 7.10 12.61 -15.34
N PHE A 421 6.80 13.87 -15.01
CA PHE A 421 5.44 14.31 -14.78
C PHE A 421 4.60 14.35 -16.07
N GLY A 422 5.21 14.63 -17.22
CA GLY A 422 4.59 14.47 -18.53
C GLY A 422 4.18 13.02 -18.80
N PHE A 423 5.07 12.06 -18.54
CA PHE A 423 4.76 10.64 -18.63
C PHE A 423 3.62 10.23 -17.69
N PHE A 424 3.65 10.64 -16.44
CA PHE A 424 2.58 10.33 -15.48
C PHE A 424 1.24 10.93 -15.94
N SER A 425 1.24 12.15 -16.51
CA SER A 425 0.05 12.78 -17.07
C SER A 425 -0.53 11.97 -18.25
N VAL A 426 0.33 11.44 -19.14
CA VAL A 426 -0.09 10.55 -20.24
C VAL A 426 -0.71 9.25 -19.67
N ILE A 427 -0.10 8.64 -18.68
CA ILE A 427 -0.65 7.45 -18.02
C ILE A 427 -2.02 7.75 -17.38
N ALA A 428 -2.17 8.92 -16.76
CA ALA A 428 -3.45 9.36 -16.23
C ALA A 428 -4.51 9.51 -17.34
N ALA A 429 -4.13 10.03 -18.51
CA ALA A 429 -5.02 10.10 -19.67
C ALA A 429 -5.41 8.70 -20.18
N LEU A 430 -4.48 7.75 -20.19
CA LEU A 430 -4.78 6.34 -20.50
C LEU A 430 -5.74 5.73 -19.46
N SER A 431 -5.65 6.15 -18.20
CA SER A 431 -6.60 5.71 -17.16
C SER A 431 -8.03 6.20 -17.44
N LEU A 432 -8.19 7.35 -18.09
CA LEU A 432 -9.51 7.83 -18.54
C LEU A 432 -10.07 6.94 -19.68
N LEU A 433 -9.23 6.55 -20.63
CA LEU A 433 -9.62 5.60 -21.68
C LEU A 433 -9.96 4.24 -21.11
N PHE A 434 -9.17 3.77 -20.15
CA PHE A 434 -9.46 2.52 -19.42
C PHE A 434 -10.80 2.60 -18.67
N ALA A 435 -11.08 3.70 -17.98
CA ALA A 435 -12.36 3.91 -17.30
C ALA A 435 -13.55 3.83 -18.27
N TRP A 436 -13.39 4.36 -19.48
CA TRP A 436 -14.42 4.28 -20.51
C TRP A 436 -14.65 2.83 -20.99
N TRP A 437 -13.60 2.03 -21.09
CA TRP A 437 -13.64 0.63 -21.53
C TRP A 437 -14.04 -0.35 -20.41
N LEU A 438 -13.78 -0.01 -19.14
CA LEU A 438 -14.08 -0.86 -17.98
C LEU A 438 -15.60 -1.06 -17.85
N PRO A 439 -16.12 -2.28 -17.76
CA PRO A 439 -17.52 -2.51 -17.40
C PRO A 439 -17.79 -2.04 -15.98
N GLU A 440 -18.93 -1.37 -15.76
CA GLU A 440 -19.35 -1.00 -14.41
C GLU A 440 -19.79 -2.24 -13.63
N THR A 441 -19.21 -2.41 -12.45
CA THR A 441 -19.49 -3.56 -11.58
C THR A 441 -20.46 -3.22 -10.44
N LYS A 442 -20.72 -1.91 -10.22
CA LYS A 442 -21.63 -1.43 -9.18
C LYS A 442 -23.02 -2.07 -9.29
N GLY A 443 -23.50 -2.63 -8.16
CA GLY A 443 -24.85 -3.17 -8.05
C GLY A 443 -25.09 -4.48 -8.81
N LYS A 444 -24.05 -5.08 -9.41
CA LYS A 444 -24.12 -6.37 -10.08
C LYS A 444 -23.66 -7.49 -9.17
N SER A 445 -24.31 -8.64 -9.25
CA SER A 445 -23.80 -9.85 -8.62
C SER A 445 -22.54 -10.35 -9.34
N LEU A 446 -21.71 -11.13 -8.64
CA LEU A 446 -20.50 -11.70 -9.23
C LEU A 446 -20.81 -12.57 -10.45
N GLU A 447 -21.94 -13.27 -10.45
CA GLU A 447 -22.41 -14.11 -11.54
C GLU A 447 -22.81 -13.27 -12.75
N GLN A 448 -23.41 -12.11 -12.54
CA GLN A 448 -23.73 -11.15 -13.61
C GLN A 448 -22.47 -10.59 -14.26
N ILE A 449 -21.50 -10.18 -13.45
CA ILE A 449 -20.20 -9.69 -13.93
C ILE A 449 -19.49 -10.80 -14.72
N GLN A 450 -19.53 -12.04 -14.22
CA GLN A 450 -18.93 -13.18 -14.88
C GLN A 450 -19.53 -13.43 -16.28
N LYS A 451 -20.86 -13.39 -16.42
CA LYS A 451 -21.53 -13.55 -17.73
C LYS A 451 -21.14 -12.47 -18.73
N GLU A 452 -20.88 -11.24 -18.29
CA GLU A 452 -20.46 -10.13 -19.15
C GLU A 452 -18.98 -10.22 -19.58
N LEU A 453 -18.13 -10.75 -18.69
CA LEU A 453 -16.69 -10.77 -18.91
C LEU A 453 -16.18 -12.05 -19.58
N ILE A 454 -16.86 -13.17 -19.34
CA ILE A 454 -16.47 -14.49 -19.83
C ILE A 454 -17.46 -14.84 -20.94
N LYS A 455 -16.99 -14.79 -22.19
CA LYS A 455 -17.72 -15.39 -23.32
C LYS A 455 -17.40 -16.88 -23.32
N GLU A 456 -18.46 -17.71 -23.23
CA GLU A 456 -18.36 -19.14 -23.46
C GLU A 456 -17.86 -19.45 -24.88
#